data_94196fa4c3aad4f14fa9b39443aacc48
#
_entry.id   94196fa4c3aad4f14fa9b39443aacc48
#
_cell.length_a   1.000
_cell.length_b   1.000
_cell.length_c   1.000
_cell.angle_alpha   90.00
_cell.angle_beta   90.00
_cell.angle_gamma   90.00
#
_symmetry.space_group_name_H-M   'P 1'
#
loop_
_entity.id
_entity.type
_entity.pdbx_description
1 polymer ?
#
loop_
_entity_poly.entity_id
_entity_poly.type
_entity_poly.pdbx_seq_one_letter_code
_entity_poly.pdbx_strand_id
1 'polypeptide(L)'
;MSRATLKAEISHLRAIVGGAIASRPYRLAVPVSCDAAELLEALRAGRLLDAAAAYRGELLAGTEAPGLTGYRDYLAVAVREALLARPDPQAVLRYAEAVPHDVDVLERALRALGSAPHAARPLLRARLRTAYEL
;
A
#
# COMPACT_ATOMS: atom_id res chain seq x y z
N MET A 1 5.71 4.26 -12.37
CA MET A 1 5.26 5.66 -12.58
C MET A 1 6.41 6.51 -13.06
N SER A 2 6.20 7.29 -14.10
CA SER A 2 7.22 8.18 -14.61
C SER A 2 7.33 9.46 -13.76
N ARG A 3 8.45 10.19 -13.92
CA ARG A 3 8.64 11.47 -13.24
C ARG A 3 7.57 12.49 -13.63
N ALA A 4 7.19 12.50 -14.91
CA ALA A 4 6.13 13.39 -15.41
C ALA A 4 4.78 13.06 -14.76
N THR A 5 4.48 11.78 -14.58
CA THR A 5 3.26 11.35 -13.92
C THR A 5 3.24 11.79 -12.45
N LEU A 6 4.38 11.69 -11.75
CA LEU A 6 4.48 12.14 -10.36
C LEU A 6 4.25 13.65 -10.25
N LYS A 7 4.81 14.45 -11.17
CA LYS A 7 4.57 15.89 -11.21
C LYS A 7 3.11 16.22 -11.43
N ALA A 8 2.45 15.52 -12.33
CA ALA A 8 1.02 15.71 -12.61
C ALA A 8 0.18 15.41 -11.37
N GLU A 9 0.50 14.32 -10.66
CA GLU A 9 -0.21 13.94 -9.44
C GLU A 9 -0.01 14.95 -8.32
N ILE A 10 1.21 15.49 -8.15
CA ILE A 10 1.48 16.52 -7.16
C ILE A 10 0.70 17.80 -7.48
N SER A 11 0.67 18.20 -8.75
CA SER A 11 -0.10 19.37 -9.18
C SER A 11 -1.58 19.19 -8.93
N HIS A 12 -2.10 18.00 -9.19
CA HIS A 12 -3.50 17.67 -8.94
C HIS A 12 -3.84 17.73 -7.45
N LEU A 13 -2.98 17.15 -6.61
CA LEU A 13 -3.14 17.20 -5.16
C LEU A 13 -3.13 18.64 -4.63
N ARG A 14 -2.25 19.50 -5.18
CA ARG A 14 -2.18 20.89 -4.80
C ARG A 14 -3.49 21.63 -5.08
N ALA A 15 -4.08 21.38 -6.24
CA ALA A 15 -5.34 21.98 -6.61
C ALA A 15 -6.47 21.58 -5.66
N ILE A 16 -6.43 20.34 -5.18
CA ILE A 16 -7.45 19.81 -4.28
C ILE A 16 -7.28 20.30 -2.85
N VAL A 17 -6.03 20.35 -2.35
CA VAL A 17 -5.75 20.73 -0.94
C VAL A 17 -5.47 22.20 -0.73
N GLY A 18 -5.80 23.06 -1.69
CA GLY A 18 -5.70 24.50 -1.54
C GLY A 18 -4.28 25.06 -1.45
N GLY A 19 -3.35 24.45 -2.17
CA GLY A 19 -1.97 24.93 -2.22
C GLY A 19 -1.10 24.48 -1.07
N ALA A 20 -1.53 23.50 -0.28
CA ALA A 20 -0.75 22.96 0.84
C ALA A 20 0.54 22.25 0.39
N ILE A 21 0.77 22.11 -0.91
CA ILE A 21 1.97 21.48 -1.47
C ILE A 21 2.89 22.56 -2.03
N ALA A 22 4.14 22.59 -1.56
CA ALA A 22 5.15 23.50 -2.08
C ALA A 22 5.55 23.14 -3.50
N SER A 23 5.77 24.14 -4.36
CA SER A 23 6.10 23.88 -5.77
C SER A 23 7.58 23.60 -6.03
N ARG A 24 8.50 24.07 -5.20
CA ARG A 24 9.94 23.86 -5.42
C ARG A 24 10.72 23.88 -4.11
N PRO A 25 11.47 22.81 -3.77
CA PRO A 25 11.34 21.49 -4.37
C PRO A 25 9.94 20.92 -4.13
N TYR A 26 9.55 19.86 -4.84
CA TYR A 26 8.25 19.24 -4.63
C TYR A 26 8.20 18.63 -3.24
N ARG A 27 7.73 19.41 -2.30
CA ARG A 27 7.56 19.02 -0.92
C ARG A 27 6.09 18.88 -0.61
N LEU A 28 5.73 17.77 -0.01
CA LEU A 28 4.36 17.57 0.41
C LEU A 28 4.19 18.20 1.79
N ALA A 29 3.31 19.18 1.89
CA ALA A 29 3.01 19.86 3.16
C ALA A 29 1.95 19.09 3.96
N VAL A 30 1.30 18.10 3.34
CA VAL A 30 0.28 17.25 3.96
C VAL A 30 0.89 15.91 4.29
N PRO A 31 0.92 15.45 5.58
CA PRO A 31 1.59 14.20 5.97
C PRO A 31 1.13 12.96 5.22
N VAL A 32 -0.17 12.83 4.91
CA VAL A 32 -0.70 11.68 4.17
C VAL A 32 -0.08 11.55 2.78
N SER A 33 0.30 12.68 2.17
CA SER A 33 0.94 12.68 0.86
C SER A 33 2.39 12.20 0.94
N CYS A 34 3.06 12.44 2.08
CA CYS A 34 4.41 11.90 2.32
C CYS A 34 4.38 10.38 2.42
N ASP A 35 3.36 9.82 3.08
CA ASP A 35 3.20 8.36 3.16
C ASP A 35 2.99 7.75 1.78
N ALA A 36 2.23 8.41 0.92
CA ALA A 36 2.02 7.95 -0.45
C ALA A 36 3.31 7.94 -1.26
N ALA A 37 4.15 8.97 -1.11
CA ALA A 37 5.42 9.06 -1.80
C ALA A 37 6.38 7.97 -1.33
N GLU A 38 6.45 7.70 -0.04
CA GLU A 38 7.26 6.62 0.53
C GLU A 38 6.82 5.26 0.02
N LEU A 39 5.51 5.04 -0.05
CA LEU A 39 4.93 3.80 -0.56
C LEU A 39 5.34 3.56 -2.01
N LEU A 40 5.18 4.56 -2.88
CA LEU A 40 5.56 4.43 -4.28
C LEU A 40 7.05 4.16 -4.44
N GLU A 41 7.89 4.83 -3.67
CA GLU A 41 9.33 4.61 -3.72
C GLU A 41 9.68 3.18 -3.34
N ALA A 42 9.08 2.66 -2.28
CA ALA A 42 9.31 1.29 -1.85
C ALA A 42 8.85 0.27 -2.91
N LEU A 43 7.71 0.51 -3.54
CA LEU A 43 7.20 -0.35 -4.61
C LEU A 43 8.14 -0.36 -5.83
N ARG A 44 8.64 0.81 -6.22
CA ARG A 44 9.59 0.92 -7.35
C ARG A 44 10.88 0.19 -7.08
N ALA A 45 11.34 0.25 -5.83
CA ALA A 45 12.58 -0.40 -5.42
C ALA A 45 12.41 -1.90 -5.13
N GLY A 46 11.18 -2.42 -5.15
CA GLY A 46 10.91 -3.82 -4.83
C GLY A 46 11.01 -4.14 -3.36
N ARG A 47 10.99 -3.13 -2.48
CA ARG A 47 11.04 -3.30 -1.04
C ARG A 47 9.63 -3.53 -0.49
N LEU A 48 9.15 -4.78 -0.60
CA LEU A 48 7.76 -5.12 -0.29
C LEU A 48 7.41 -4.93 1.19
N LEU A 49 8.31 -5.27 2.09
CA LEU A 49 8.06 -5.09 3.52
C LEU A 49 7.91 -3.60 3.85
N ASP A 50 8.79 -2.76 3.29
CA ASP A 50 8.71 -1.31 3.48
C ASP A 50 7.43 -0.75 2.87
N ALA A 51 7.04 -1.22 1.70
CA ALA A 51 5.80 -0.81 1.05
C ALA A 51 4.58 -1.19 1.90
N ALA A 52 4.57 -2.42 2.42
CA ALA A 52 3.47 -2.88 3.29
C ALA A 52 3.43 -2.08 4.59
N ALA A 53 4.58 -1.72 5.15
CA ALA A 53 4.66 -0.91 6.37
C ALA A 53 4.18 0.52 6.13
N ALA A 54 4.47 1.09 4.95
CA ALA A 54 4.02 2.43 4.60
C ALA A 54 2.52 2.47 4.26
N TYR A 55 1.95 1.36 3.80
CA TYR A 55 0.54 1.29 3.47
C TYR A 55 -0.30 1.10 4.73
N ARG A 56 -1.14 2.06 5.01
CA ARG A 56 -1.95 2.06 6.23
C ARG A 56 -3.45 1.91 5.94
N GLY A 57 -3.78 1.35 4.79
CA GLY A 57 -5.17 1.08 4.40
C GLY A 57 -6.00 2.32 4.10
N GLU A 58 -5.80 3.38 4.85
CA GLU A 58 -6.58 4.60 4.75
C GLU A 58 -5.73 5.80 4.35
N LEU A 59 -4.79 5.60 3.43
CA LEU A 59 -4.04 6.72 2.86
C LEU A 59 -5.01 7.76 2.31
N LEU A 60 -4.83 9.02 2.72
CA LEU A 60 -5.71 10.12 2.32
C LEU A 60 -7.15 9.95 2.84
N ALA A 61 -7.30 9.26 3.98
CA ALA A 61 -8.60 9.03 4.61
C ALA A 61 -9.30 10.34 4.93
N GLY A 62 -10.63 10.34 4.88
CA GLY A 62 -11.44 11.52 5.17
C GLY A 62 -11.54 12.49 4.01
N THR A 63 -10.88 12.22 2.89
CA THR A 63 -10.95 13.06 1.70
C THR A 63 -11.84 12.41 0.64
N GLU A 64 -12.86 13.11 0.22
CA GLU A 64 -13.77 12.63 -0.82
C GLU A 64 -13.52 13.32 -2.17
N ALA A 65 -12.48 14.12 -2.30
CA ALA A 65 -12.12 14.75 -3.55
C ALA A 65 -11.82 13.68 -4.61
N PRO A 66 -12.44 13.73 -5.79
CA PRO A 66 -12.33 12.64 -6.78
C PRO A 66 -10.90 12.26 -7.17
N GLY A 67 -10.03 13.25 -7.31
CA GLY A 67 -8.64 12.97 -7.67
C GLY A 67 -7.86 12.23 -6.60
N LEU A 68 -8.12 12.56 -5.31
CA LEU A 68 -7.46 11.86 -4.20
C LEU A 68 -8.01 10.45 -4.01
N THR A 69 -9.31 10.26 -4.27
CA THR A 69 -9.92 8.93 -4.22
C THR A 69 -9.31 8.01 -5.26
N GLY A 70 -9.17 8.47 -6.50
CA GLY A 70 -8.56 7.69 -7.57
C GLY A 70 -7.10 7.36 -7.28
N TYR A 71 -6.35 8.29 -6.72
CA TYR A 71 -4.96 8.07 -6.36
C TYR A 71 -4.83 7.03 -5.24
N ARG A 72 -5.68 7.13 -4.23
CA ARG A 72 -5.73 6.16 -3.14
C ARG A 72 -6.05 4.75 -3.64
N ASP A 73 -7.03 4.64 -4.54
CA ASP A 73 -7.38 3.35 -5.14
C ASP A 73 -6.23 2.77 -5.95
N TYR A 74 -5.51 3.61 -6.69
CA TYR A 74 -4.32 3.19 -7.43
C TYR A 74 -3.26 2.61 -6.50
N LEU A 75 -2.98 3.28 -5.37
CA LEU A 75 -1.98 2.79 -4.41
C LEU A 75 -2.41 1.46 -3.77
N ALA A 76 -3.67 1.34 -3.41
CA ALA A 76 -4.20 0.10 -2.83
C ALA A 76 -4.03 -1.07 -3.80
N VAL A 77 -4.39 -0.87 -5.07
CA VAL A 77 -4.23 -1.89 -6.10
C VAL A 77 -2.75 -2.20 -6.34
N ALA A 78 -1.89 -1.18 -6.38
CA ALA A 78 -0.47 -1.37 -6.63
C ALA A 78 0.20 -2.23 -5.54
N VAL A 79 -0.11 -1.98 -4.27
CA VAL A 79 0.42 -2.78 -3.15
C VAL A 79 -0.07 -4.22 -3.26
N ARG A 80 -1.35 -4.41 -3.49
CA ARG A 80 -1.95 -5.73 -3.61
C ARG A 80 -1.34 -6.53 -4.75
N GLU A 81 -1.20 -5.92 -5.93
CA GLU A 81 -0.61 -6.58 -7.08
C GLU A 81 0.86 -6.97 -6.83
N ALA A 82 1.61 -6.11 -6.17
CA ALA A 82 3.00 -6.40 -5.82
C ALA A 82 3.10 -7.61 -4.88
N LEU A 83 2.22 -7.70 -3.88
CA LEU A 83 2.20 -8.82 -2.95
C LEU A 83 1.72 -10.12 -3.60
N LEU A 84 0.79 -10.04 -4.55
CA LEU A 84 0.35 -11.22 -5.30
C LEU A 84 1.47 -11.75 -6.21
N ALA A 85 2.26 -10.86 -6.79
CA ALA A 85 3.38 -11.23 -7.64
C ALA A 85 4.54 -11.84 -6.83
N ARG A 86 4.82 -11.28 -5.64
CA ARG A 86 5.89 -11.73 -4.76
C ARG A 86 5.36 -11.79 -3.32
N PRO A 87 4.73 -12.90 -2.94
CA PRO A 87 4.09 -13.02 -1.62
C PRO A 87 5.10 -13.26 -0.49
N ASP A 88 5.92 -12.27 -0.20
CA ASP A 88 6.83 -12.32 0.95
C ASP A 88 6.01 -12.44 2.24
N PRO A 89 6.23 -13.47 3.06
CA PRO A 89 5.41 -13.70 4.25
C PRO A 89 5.38 -12.52 5.23
N GLN A 90 6.51 -11.88 5.46
CA GLN A 90 6.58 -10.75 6.38
C GLN A 90 5.81 -9.53 5.84
N ALA A 91 5.96 -9.26 4.54
CA ALA A 91 5.24 -8.18 3.90
C ALA A 91 3.73 -8.42 3.92
N VAL A 92 3.29 -9.66 3.66
CA VAL A 92 1.87 -10.02 3.69
C VAL A 92 1.30 -9.88 5.09
N LEU A 93 2.03 -10.32 6.12
CA LEU A 93 1.59 -10.15 7.51
C LEU A 93 1.45 -8.68 7.86
N ARG A 94 2.38 -7.84 7.42
CA ARG A 94 2.30 -6.41 7.66
C ARG A 94 1.12 -5.77 6.94
N TYR A 95 0.92 -6.14 5.69
CA TYR A 95 -0.23 -5.69 4.90
C TYR A 95 -1.55 -6.08 5.56
N ALA A 96 -1.63 -7.28 6.12
CA ALA A 96 -2.84 -7.78 6.75
C ALA A 96 -3.24 -6.98 8.01
N GLU A 97 -2.33 -6.22 8.60
CA GLU A 97 -2.67 -5.32 9.70
C GLU A 97 -3.59 -4.19 9.22
N ALA A 98 -3.38 -3.71 8.00
CA ALA A 98 -4.18 -2.65 7.41
C ALA A 98 -5.39 -3.19 6.63
N VAL A 99 -5.24 -4.36 6.00
CA VAL A 99 -6.27 -4.98 5.16
C VAL A 99 -6.49 -6.43 5.61
N PRO A 100 -7.15 -6.64 6.75
CA PRO A 100 -7.25 -7.98 7.35
C PRO A 100 -8.16 -8.96 6.60
N HIS A 101 -8.96 -8.47 5.66
CA HIS A 101 -9.94 -9.30 4.95
C HIS A 101 -9.52 -9.73 3.55
N ASP A 102 -8.27 -9.47 3.15
CA ASP A 102 -7.78 -9.84 1.81
C ASP A 102 -7.34 -11.30 1.80
N VAL A 103 -8.32 -12.19 1.65
CA VAL A 103 -8.13 -13.63 1.63
C VAL A 103 -7.18 -14.07 0.52
N ASP A 104 -7.28 -13.49 -0.66
CA ASP A 104 -6.47 -13.87 -1.81
C ASP A 104 -4.97 -13.70 -1.55
N VAL A 105 -4.59 -12.58 -0.96
CA VAL A 105 -3.19 -12.31 -0.63
C VAL A 105 -2.68 -13.30 0.43
N LEU A 106 -3.50 -13.56 1.46
CA LEU A 106 -3.14 -14.51 2.52
C LEU A 106 -2.99 -15.94 1.98
N GLU A 107 -3.92 -16.38 1.15
CA GLU A 107 -3.85 -17.71 0.54
C GLU A 107 -2.65 -17.82 -0.40
N ARG A 108 -2.36 -16.77 -1.13
CA ARG A 108 -1.21 -16.75 -2.04
C ARG A 108 0.10 -16.91 -1.27
N ALA A 109 0.22 -16.22 -0.13
CA ALA A 109 1.40 -16.32 0.73
C ALA A 109 1.56 -17.72 1.29
N LEU A 110 0.47 -18.34 1.76
CA LEU A 110 0.51 -19.71 2.28
C LEU A 110 0.92 -20.71 1.20
N ARG A 111 0.40 -20.57 0.00
CA ARG A 111 0.79 -21.45 -1.11
C ARG A 111 2.27 -21.30 -1.46
N ALA A 112 2.79 -20.09 -1.43
CA ALA A 112 4.19 -19.83 -1.73
C ALA A 112 5.15 -20.46 -0.72
N LEU A 113 4.72 -20.62 0.55
CA LEU A 113 5.52 -21.28 1.57
C LEU A 113 5.65 -22.80 1.32
N GLY A 114 4.72 -23.38 0.58
CA GLY A 114 4.70 -24.82 0.35
C GLY A 114 4.47 -25.62 1.63
N SER A 115 5.07 -26.81 1.70
CA SER A 115 4.92 -27.71 2.85
C SER A 115 6.04 -27.56 3.89
N ALA A 116 7.11 -26.83 3.58
CA ALA A 116 8.23 -26.68 4.50
C ALA A 116 7.83 -25.88 5.76
N PRO A 117 8.40 -26.24 6.92
CA PRO A 117 8.13 -25.45 8.14
C PRO A 117 8.60 -24.00 7.99
N HIS A 118 7.77 -23.08 8.46
CA HIS A 118 8.09 -21.66 8.41
C HIS A 118 7.40 -20.95 9.57
N ALA A 119 8.14 -20.03 10.22
CA ALA A 119 7.62 -19.32 11.39
C ALA A 119 6.38 -18.45 11.09
N ALA A 120 6.25 -17.97 9.86
CA ALA A 120 5.11 -17.15 9.46
C ALA A 120 3.84 -17.96 9.21
N ARG A 121 3.94 -19.28 8.99
CA ARG A 121 2.78 -20.12 8.64
C ARG A 121 1.63 -20.04 9.65
N PRO A 122 1.85 -20.22 10.96
CA PRO A 122 0.74 -20.13 11.91
C PRO A 122 0.11 -18.75 11.96
N LEU A 123 0.91 -17.69 11.76
CA LEU A 123 0.41 -16.33 11.75
C LEU A 123 -0.45 -16.06 10.51
N LEU A 124 -0.01 -16.53 9.35
CA LEU A 124 -0.78 -16.40 8.12
C LEU A 124 -2.09 -17.20 8.19
N ARG A 125 -2.05 -18.41 8.75
CA ARG A 125 -3.26 -19.21 8.94
C ARG A 125 -4.24 -18.53 9.88
N ALA A 126 -3.74 -17.96 10.96
CA ALA A 126 -4.59 -17.24 11.92
C ALA A 126 -5.26 -16.04 11.24
N ARG A 127 -4.50 -15.27 10.46
CA ARG A 127 -5.05 -14.14 9.70
C ARG A 127 -6.09 -14.60 8.69
N LEU A 128 -5.81 -15.68 7.98
CA LEU A 128 -6.74 -16.23 6.99
C LEU A 128 -8.04 -16.67 7.65
N ARG A 129 -7.93 -17.37 8.77
CA ARG A 129 -9.11 -17.84 9.51
C ARG A 129 -9.98 -16.68 9.96
N THR A 130 -9.37 -15.65 10.57
CA THR A 130 -10.12 -14.48 11.00
C THR A 130 -10.67 -13.68 9.82
N ALA A 131 -9.99 -13.67 8.68
CA ALA A 131 -10.48 -13.00 7.48
C ALA A 131 -11.81 -13.60 6.98
N TYR A 132 -11.96 -14.92 7.08
CA TYR A 132 -13.20 -15.58 6.70
C TYR A 132 -14.37 -15.28 7.66
N GLU A 133 -14.07 -14.84 8.86
CA GLU A 133 -15.09 -14.49 9.86
C GLU A 133 -15.53 -13.03 9.77
N LEU A 134 -14.84 -12.23 8.97
CA LEU A 134 -15.21 -10.84 8.74
C LEU A 134 -16.31 -10.76 7.67
#